data_0874ceb1a17d00575cf4ab20d363b287
#
_entry.id   0874ceb1a17d00575cf4ab20d363b287
#
_cell.length_a   1.000
_cell.length_b   1.000
_cell.length_c   1.000
_cell.angle_alpha   90.00
_cell.angle_beta   90.00
_cell.angle_gamma   90.00
#
_symmetry.space_group_name_H-M   'P 1'
#
loop_
_entity.id
_entity.type
_entity.pdbx_description
1 polymer ?
#
loop_
_entity_poly.entity_id
_entity_poly.type
_entity_poly.pdbx_seq_one_letter_code
_entity_poly.pdbx_strand_id
1 'polypeptide(L)'
;MKIILATRKSPLALVQAEMVAAHLRGAIPGAECELLKIVTTGDQQAGWSLSKQGGKGLFTAELEQALLRGEADVAVHSCKDLPGEMVAGLVVAGYLPREDVRDVLVLREGVTTPATIATSSPRRQMQLKRLFPSATFTEIRGNVDTRLKKIAAGTADATILARAGLNRLGIHSWAGVIFSPLNLDESVPAVG
;
A
#
# COMPACT_ATOMS: atom_id res chain seq x y z
N MET A 1 22.68 14.64 -14.27
CA MET A 1 23.02 13.54 -13.32
C MET A 1 21.95 12.46 -13.44
N LYS A 2 22.36 11.21 -13.67
CA LYS A 2 21.40 10.07 -13.74
C LYS A 2 21.15 9.54 -12.32
N ILE A 3 19.87 9.32 -11.96
CA ILE A 3 19.42 8.77 -10.69
C ILE A 3 18.53 7.55 -10.98
N ILE A 4 18.88 6.39 -10.45
CA ILE A 4 18.14 5.15 -10.62
C ILE A 4 17.29 4.89 -9.39
N LEU A 5 15.95 4.83 -9.57
CA LEU A 5 14.99 4.58 -8.50
C LEU A 5 14.48 3.13 -8.55
N ALA A 6 14.85 2.33 -7.57
CA ALA A 6 14.29 0.99 -7.41
C ALA A 6 12.84 1.07 -6.90
N THR A 7 11.95 0.35 -7.54
CA THR A 7 10.53 0.28 -7.20
C THR A 7 9.93 -1.08 -7.53
N ARG A 8 8.84 -1.45 -6.84
CA ARG A 8 8.06 -2.64 -7.19
C ARG A 8 7.26 -2.41 -8.48
N LYS A 9 6.80 -3.50 -9.12
CA LYS A 9 6.00 -3.44 -10.36
C LYS A 9 4.52 -3.16 -10.14
N SER A 10 4.03 -3.05 -8.89
CA SER A 10 2.61 -2.78 -8.64
C SER A 10 2.22 -1.38 -9.10
N PRO A 11 0.98 -1.16 -9.60
CA PRO A 11 0.54 0.16 -10.08
C PRO A 11 0.77 1.28 -9.05
N LEU A 12 0.46 1.03 -7.78
CA LEU A 12 0.67 2.02 -6.73
C LEU A 12 2.16 2.34 -6.51
N ALA A 13 3.03 1.34 -6.52
CA ALA A 13 4.47 1.55 -6.35
C ALA A 13 5.05 2.36 -7.52
N LEU A 14 4.60 2.11 -8.75
CA LEU A 14 5.03 2.88 -9.93
C LEU A 14 4.61 4.34 -9.82
N VAL A 15 3.36 4.62 -9.44
CA VAL A 15 2.89 6.00 -9.21
C VAL A 15 3.73 6.69 -8.14
N GLN A 16 4.03 6.01 -7.02
CA GLN A 16 4.86 6.58 -5.96
C GLN A 16 6.29 6.86 -6.43
N ALA A 17 6.88 5.97 -7.24
CA ALA A 17 8.22 6.17 -7.80
C ALA A 17 8.26 7.35 -8.78
N GLU A 18 7.24 7.52 -9.62
CA GLU A 18 7.14 8.69 -10.51
C GLU A 18 6.95 10.00 -9.73
N MET A 19 6.22 9.99 -8.61
CA MET A 19 6.12 11.17 -7.74
C MET A 19 7.49 11.57 -7.16
N VAL A 20 8.30 10.60 -6.71
CA VAL A 20 9.66 10.84 -6.24
C VAL A 20 10.53 11.34 -7.38
N ALA A 21 10.46 10.73 -8.55
CA ALA A 21 11.22 11.14 -9.74
C ALA A 21 10.89 12.60 -10.15
N ALA A 22 9.60 12.96 -10.14
CA ALA A 22 9.16 14.32 -10.43
C ALA A 22 9.70 15.32 -9.41
N HIS A 23 9.68 14.98 -8.12
CA HIS A 23 10.24 15.79 -7.05
C HIS A 23 11.76 16.01 -7.23
N LEU A 24 12.50 14.94 -7.51
CA LEU A 24 13.95 15.00 -7.72
C LEU A 24 14.31 15.85 -8.96
N ARG A 25 13.58 15.66 -10.08
CA ARG A 25 13.79 16.50 -11.28
C ARG A 25 13.53 17.99 -11.01
N GLY A 26 12.54 18.31 -10.16
CA GLY A 26 12.25 19.70 -9.76
C GLY A 26 13.29 20.30 -8.80
N ALA A 27 13.87 19.47 -7.94
CA ALA A 27 14.81 19.92 -6.91
C ALA A 27 16.27 19.96 -7.40
N ILE A 28 16.64 19.13 -8.38
CA ILE A 28 18.02 18.97 -8.84
C ILE A 28 18.09 19.30 -10.34
N PRO A 29 18.65 20.46 -10.73
CA PRO A 29 18.81 20.83 -12.14
C PRO A 29 19.57 19.77 -12.94
N GLY A 30 19.01 19.33 -14.07
CA GLY A 30 19.62 18.32 -14.93
C GLY A 30 19.58 16.88 -14.40
N ALA A 31 18.74 16.60 -13.41
CA ALA A 31 18.49 15.22 -12.96
C ALA A 31 17.66 14.44 -13.97
N GLU A 32 18.18 13.29 -14.38
CA GLU A 32 17.49 12.29 -15.18
C GLU A 32 17.15 11.11 -14.29
N CYS A 33 15.86 10.81 -14.09
CA CYS A 33 15.40 9.73 -13.24
C CYS A 33 14.95 8.53 -14.08
N GLU A 34 15.49 7.35 -13.76
CA GLU A 34 15.12 6.07 -14.37
C GLU A 34 14.54 5.13 -13.32
N LEU A 35 13.49 4.36 -13.67
CA LEU A 35 12.87 3.40 -12.75
C LEU A 35 13.43 1.98 -12.97
N LEU A 36 14.07 1.41 -11.95
CA LEU A 36 14.44 0.01 -11.88
C LEU A 36 13.27 -0.77 -11.25
N LYS A 37 12.52 -1.49 -12.09
CA LYS A 37 11.32 -2.24 -11.66
C LYS A 37 11.70 -3.63 -11.17
N ILE A 38 11.57 -3.87 -9.88
CA ILE A 38 11.93 -5.11 -9.20
C ILE A 38 10.66 -5.91 -8.86
N VAL A 39 10.73 -7.23 -9.01
CA VAL A 39 9.69 -8.16 -8.54
C VAL A 39 10.13 -8.69 -7.18
N THR A 40 9.33 -8.46 -6.15
CA THR A 40 9.66 -8.92 -4.80
C THR A 40 9.05 -10.31 -4.52
N THR A 41 9.61 -11.00 -3.53
CA THR A 41 9.06 -12.26 -3.02
C THR A 41 7.58 -12.10 -2.63
N GLY A 42 7.22 -10.98 -2.01
CA GLY A 42 5.82 -10.68 -1.66
C GLY A 42 4.90 -10.50 -2.87
N ASP A 43 5.42 -10.07 -4.02
CA ASP A 43 4.65 -9.96 -5.28
C ASP A 43 4.44 -11.34 -5.92
N GLN A 44 5.44 -12.23 -5.85
CA GLN A 44 5.37 -13.58 -6.41
C GLN A 44 4.43 -14.49 -5.59
N GLN A 45 4.39 -14.30 -4.27
CA GLN A 45 3.67 -15.17 -3.33
C GLN A 45 2.35 -14.55 -2.87
N ALA A 46 1.58 -14.00 -3.80
CA ALA A 46 0.29 -13.37 -3.52
C ALA A 46 -0.74 -14.31 -2.84
N GLY A 47 -0.56 -15.62 -2.88
CA GLY A 47 -1.40 -16.63 -2.21
C GLY A 47 -1.00 -16.96 -0.76
N TRP A 48 0.14 -16.48 -0.26
CA TRP A 48 0.60 -16.82 1.10
C TRP A 48 -0.08 -15.94 2.16
N SER A 49 -0.45 -16.56 3.29
CA SER A 49 -0.95 -15.82 4.45
C SER A 49 0.20 -15.13 5.18
N LEU A 50 0.17 -13.79 5.24
CA LEU A 50 1.17 -12.99 5.97
C LEU A 50 1.17 -13.28 7.48
N SER A 51 0.02 -13.67 8.03
CA SER A 51 -0.11 -13.96 9.46
C SER A 51 0.61 -15.24 9.89
N LYS A 52 0.83 -16.20 8.96
CA LYS A 52 1.42 -17.50 9.25
C LYS A 52 2.94 -17.56 9.07
N GLN A 53 3.56 -16.64 8.32
CA GLN A 53 4.95 -16.78 7.89
C GLN A 53 5.89 -15.64 8.30
N GLY A 54 5.42 -14.64 9.04
CA GLY A 54 6.25 -13.51 9.47
C GLY A 54 6.74 -12.67 8.28
N GLY A 55 6.10 -11.53 8.05
CA GLY A 55 6.29 -10.74 6.83
C GLY A 55 7.48 -9.76 6.81
N LYS A 56 8.55 -9.97 7.60
CA LYS A 56 9.68 -9.04 7.63
C LYS A 56 10.42 -9.07 6.29
N GLY A 57 10.50 -7.93 5.60
CA GLY A 57 11.28 -7.78 4.36
C GLY A 57 10.62 -8.30 3.07
N LEU A 58 9.42 -8.88 3.09
CA LEU A 58 8.77 -9.46 1.91
C LEU A 58 8.62 -8.52 0.71
N PHE A 59 8.61 -7.22 0.96
CA PHE A 59 8.42 -6.20 -0.07
C PHE A 59 9.61 -5.23 -0.18
N THR A 60 10.66 -5.42 0.63
CA THR A 60 11.79 -4.49 0.70
C THR A 60 13.12 -5.15 0.39
N ALA A 61 13.31 -6.42 0.72
CA ALA A 61 14.61 -7.08 0.67
C ALA A 61 15.30 -7.03 -0.70
N GLU A 62 14.59 -7.25 -1.79
CA GLU A 62 15.16 -7.20 -3.14
C GLU A 62 15.54 -5.78 -3.57
N LEU A 63 14.80 -4.76 -3.11
CA LEU A 63 15.13 -3.36 -3.36
C LEU A 63 16.34 -2.93 -2.52
N GLU A 64 16.40 -3.34 -1.25
CA GLU A 64 17.53 -3.11 -0.35
C GLU A 64 18.82 -3.73 -0.93
N GLN A 65 18.74 -4.95 -1.47
CA GLN A 65 19.86 -5.59 -2.14
C GLN A 65 20.31 -4.86 -3.41
N ALA A 66 19.37 -4.31 -4.20
CA ALA A 66 19.70 -3.51 -5.37
C ALA A 66 20.47 -2.23 -4.99
N LEU A 67 20.09 -1.56 -3.89
CA LEU A 67 20.85 -0.42 -3.34
C LEU A 67 22.24 -0.83 -2.90
N LEU A 68 22.38 -1.90 -2.12
CA LEU A 68 23.68 -2.37 -1.59
C LEU A 68 24.65 -2.81 -2.71
N ARG A 69 24.12 -3.31 -3.84
CA ARG A 69 24.93 -3.65 -5.02
C ARG A 69 25.21 -2.47 -5.95
N GLY A 70 24.71 -1.27 -5.63
CA GLY A 70 24.86 -0.10 -6.49
C GLY A 70 24.09 -0.16 -7.81
N GLU A 71 23.07 -1.03 -7.90
CA GLU A 71 22.19 -1.13 -9.07
C GLU A 71 21.13 -0.03 -9.09
N ALA A 72 20.85 0.60 -7.94
CA ALA A 72 19.98 1.75 -7.77
C ALA A 72 20.56 2.72 -6.73
N ASP A 73 20.19 3.99 -6.86
CA ASP A 73 20.61 5.06 -5.95
C ASP A 73 19.59 5.29 -4.84
N VAL A 74 18.30 5.09 -5.13
CA VAL A 74 17.18 5.30 -4.21
C VAL A 74 16.17 4.16 -4.35
N ALA A 75 15.61 3.67 -3.23
CA ALA A 75 14.45 2.79 -3.24
C ALA A 75 13.21 3.55 -2.78
N VAL A 76 12.09 3.38 -3.48
CA VAL A 76 10.83 4.04 -3.16
C VAL A 76 9.84 3.07 -2.55
N HIS A 77 9.39 3.40 -1.33
CA HIS A 77 8.46 2.58 -0.55
C HIS A 77 7.31 3.41 0.04
N SER A 78 6.17 2.79 0.26
CA SER A 78 5.24 3.28 1.27
C SER A 78 5.88 3.07 2.65
N CYS A 79 5.98 4.11 3.47
CA CYS A 79 6.69 4.04 4.77
C CYS A 79 6.19 2.90 5.67
N LYS A 80 4.89 2.57 5.62
CA LYS A 80 4.29 1.46 6.38
C LYS A 80 4.84 0.07 6.03
N ASP A 81 5.48 -0.07 4.87
CA ASP A 81 6.03 -1.33 4.38
C ASP A 81 7.51 -1.49 4.76
N LEU A 82 8.16 -0.41 5.25
CA LEU A 82 9.53 -0.45 5.75
C LEU A 82 9.61 -1.18 7.09
N PRO A 83 10.69 -1.93 7.34
CA PRO A 83 10.96 -2.52 8.64
C PRO A 83 11.26 -1.44 9.70
N GLY A 84 11.07 -1.75 10.99
CA GLY A 84 11.41 -0.83 12.08
C GLY A 84 12.91 -0.59 12.23
N GLU A 85 13.74 -1.54 11.76
CA GLU A 85 15.19 -1.43 11.72
C GLU A 85 15.65 -1.52 10.26
N MET A 86 16.44 -0.54 9.83
CA MET A 86 17.02 -0.52 8.49
C MET A 86 18.23 -1.47 8.40
N VAL A 87 18.44 -2.01 7.21
CA VAL A 87 19.64 -2.79 6.91
C VAL A 87 20.88 -1.89 7.01
N ALA A 88 21.96 -2.40 7.57
CA ALA A 88 23.22 -1.68 7.70
C ALA A 88 23.69 -1.13 6.33
N GLY A 89 24.09 0.12 6.30
CA GLY A 89 24.50 0.82 5.07
C GLY A 89 23.35 1.53 4.34
N LEU A 90 22.11 1.36 4.76
CA LEU A 90 20.94 2.04 4.20
C LEU A 90 20.31 3.00 5.22
N VAL A 91 19.77 4.11 4.72
CA VAL A 91 19.08 5.12 5.53
C VAL A 91 17.80 5.57 4.84
N VAL A 92 16.84 6.06 5.61
CA VAL A 92 15.69 6.78 5.05
C VAL A 92 16.14 8.20 4.73
N ALA A 93 16.31 8.50 3.44
CA ALA A 93 16.82 9.79 2.96
C ALA A 93 15.79 10.92 3.03
N GLY A 94 14.49 10.60 2.99
CA GLY A 94 13.44 11.61 3.07
C GLY A 94 12.04 11.06 2.88
N TYR A 95 11.07 11.95 3.01
CA TYR A 95 9.65 11.68 2.83
C TYR A 95 9.03 12.72 1.92
N LEU A 96 8.17 12.31 1.00
CA LEU A 96 7.30 13.23 0.30
C LEU A 96 6.21 13.76 1.25
N PRO A 97 5.54 14.88 0.90
CA PRO A 97 4.39 15.36 1.65
C PRO A 97 3.35 14.26 1.87
N ARG A 98 2.81 14.21 3.08
CA ARG A 98 1.85 13.19 3.48
C ARG A 98 0.51 13.38 2.75
N GLU A 99 -0.03 12.29 2.22
CA GLU A 99 -1.36 12.23 1.64
C GLU A 99 -2.41 11.99 2.75
N ASP A 100 -3.70 11.95 2.41
CA ASP A 100 -4.80 11.68 3.35
C ASP A 100 -4.56 10.38 4.13
N VAL A 101 -4.40 10.50 5.43
CA VAL A 101 -4.00 9.41 6.34
C VAL A 101 -5.14 8.45 6.69
N ARG A 102 -6.38 8.78 6.32
CA ARG A 102 -7.56 8.00 6.67
C ARG A 102 -7.58 6.66 5.95
N ASP A 103 -8.20 5.69 6.57
CA ASP A 103 -8.65 4.48 5.91
C ASP A 103 -10.06 4.68 5.32
N VAL A 104 -10.38 3.97 4.26
CA VAL A 104 -11.68 3.98 3.58
C VAL A 104 -12.29 2.59 3.71
N LEU A 105 -13.46 2.50 4.32
CA LEU A 105 -14.30 1.31 4.25
C LEU A 105 -14.90 1.25 2.85
N VAL A 106 -14.64 0.19 2.13
CA VAL A 106 -15.18 -0.08 0.79
C VAL A 106 -16.28 -1.12 0.95
N LEU A 107 -17.51 -0.67 0.87
CA LEU A 107 -18.71 -1.50 0.98
C LEU A 107 -19.13 -1.99 -0.40
N ARG A 108 -19.58 -3.23 -0.51
CA ARG A 108 -20.30 -3.71 -1.70
C ARG A 108 -21.62 -2.92 -1.83
N GLU A 109 -21.94 -2.54 -3.04
CA GLU A 109 -23.19 -1.82 -3.32
C GLU A 109 -24.41 -2.60 -2.80
N GLY A 110 -25.36 -1.87 -2.20
CA GLY A 110 -26.55 -2.44 -1.53
C GLY A 110 -26.32 -2.94 -0.10
N VAL A 111 -25.08 -2.93 0.40
CA VAL A 111 -24.76 -3.28 1.79
C VAL A 111 -24.68 -2.00 2.64
N THR A 112 -25.46 -1.93 3.70
CA THR A 112 -25.44 -0.83 4.68
C THR A 112 -24.61 -1.19 5.92
N THR A 113 -24.71 -2.44 6.38
CA THR A 113 -23.93 -2.96 7.52
C THR A 113 -23.27 -4.27 7.10
N PRO A 114 -21.92 -4.32 7.03
CA PRO A 114 -21.24 -5.50 6.56
C PRO A 114 -21.28 -6.64 7.59
N ALA A 115 -21.71 -7.83 7.17
CA ALA A 115 -21.62 -9.07 7.94
C ALA A 115 -20.23 -9.71 7.78
N THR A 116 -19.57 -9.48 6.64
CA THR A 116 -18.22 -9.98 6.35
C THR A 116 -17.29 -8.84 5.91
N ILE A 117 -16.11 -8.74 6.56
CA ILE A 117 -15.11 -7.74 6.24
C ILE A 117 -13.78 -8.42 5.89
N ALA A 118 -13.29 -8.18 4.69
CA ALA A 118 -12.05 -8.79 4.20
C ALA A 118 -10.85 -7.87 4.44
N THR A 119 -9.90 -8.29 5.28
CA THR A 119 -8.64 -7.58 5.54
C THR A 119 -7.56 -8.54 6.02
N SER A 120 -6.35 -8.42 5.49
CA SER A 120 -5.16 -9.15 5.96
C SER A 120 -4.34 -8.33 6.98
N SER A 121 -4.82 -7.15 7.41
CA SER A 121 -4.13 -6.30 8.38
C SER A 121 -4.69 -6.52 9.80
N PRO A 122 -3.91 -7.09 10.75
CA PRO A 122 -4.36 -7.26 12.14
C PRO A 122 -4.77 -5.93 12.79
N ARG A 123 -4.04 -4.84 12.52
CA ARG A 123 -4.38 -3.52 13.02
C ARG A 123 -5.78 -3.09 12.57
N ARG A 124 -6.06 -3.18 11.27
CA ARG A 124 -7.37 -2.81 10.72
C ARG A 124 -8.48 -3.72 11.23
N GLN A 125 -8.22 -5.01 11.35
CA GLN A 125 -9.18 -5.96 11.91
C GLN A 125 -9.59 -5.58 13.33
N MET A 126 -8.62 -5.25 14.21
CA MET A 126 -8.91 -4.83 15.58
C MET A 126 -9.73 -3.55 15.65
N GLN A 127 -9.44 -2.56 14.81
CA GLN A 127 -10.19 -1.31 14.76
C GLN A 127 -11.61 -1.52 14.26
N LEU A 128 -11.76 -2.25 13.15
CA LEU A 128 -13.07 -2.52 12.55
C LEU A 128 -13.95 -3.40 13.44
N LYS A 129 -13.35 -4.26 14.27
CA LYS A 129 -14.11 -5.06 15.25
C LYS A 129 -14.80 -4.17 16.30
N ARG A 130 -14.29 -2.98 16.59
CA ARG A 130 -14.96 -2.00 17.46
C ARG A 130 -16.17 -1.36 16.78
N LEU A 131 -16.06 -1.06 15.49
CA LEU A 131 -17.13 -0.43 14.71
C LEU A 131 -18.20 -1.45 14.27
N PHE A 132 -17.78 -2.69 14.00
CA PHE A 132 -18.64 -3.77 13.51
C PHE A 132 -18.42 -5.04 14.36
N PRO A 133 -18.90 -5.06 15.62
CA PRO A 133 -18.61 -6.16 16.56
C PRO A 133 -19.19 -7.51 16.12
N SER A 134 -20.28 -7.51 15.33
CA SER A 134 -20.92 -8.71 14.81
C SER A 134 -20.33 -9.21 13.49
N ALA A 135 -19.44 -8.43 12.84
CA ALA A 135 -18.86 -8.82 11.57
C ALA A 135 -17.82 -9.95 11.74
N THR A 136 -17.80 -10.86 10.79
CA THR A 136 -16.73 -11.85 10.63
C THR A 136 -15.63 -11.28 9.74
N PHE A 137 -14.37 -11.72 9.99
CA PHE A 137 -13.20 -11.21 9.26
C PHE A 137 -12.57 -12.31 8.44
N THR A 138 -12.26 -11.98 7.19
CA THR A 138 -11.58 -12.87 6.24
C THR A 138 -10.34 -12.20 5.65
N GLU A 139 -9.43 -12.98 5.09
CA GLU A 139 -8.26 -12.42 4.40
C GLU A 139 -8.61 -11.96 2.98
N ILE A 140 -8.00 -10.88 2.54
CA ILE A 140 -8.03 -10.41 1.14
C ILE A 140 -6.64 -10.00 0.68
N ARG A 141 -6.25 -10.47 -0.51
CA ARG A 141 -4.96 -10.21 -1.13
C ARG A 141 -5.13 -9.64 -2.53
N GLY A 142 -4.07 -9.01 -3.01
CA GLY A 142 -3.98 -8.38 -4.32
C GLY A 142 -3.79 -6.87 -4.24
N ASN A 143 -3.56 -6.26 -5.38
CA ASN A 143 -3.49 -4.81 -5.53
C ASN A 143 -4.85 -4.16 -5.26
N VAL A 144 -4.90 -2.84 -5.22
CA VAL A 144 -6.13 -2.07 -4.93
C VAL A 144 -7.27 -2.46 -5.86
N ASP A 145 -7.03 -2.45 -7.18
CA ASP A 145 -8.01 -2.83 -8.21
C ASP A 145 -8.54 -4.26 -8.03
N THR A 146 -7.65 -5.20 -7.74
CA THR A 146 -8.00 -6.60 -7.49
C THR A 146 -8.92 -6.75 -6.28
N ARG A 147 -8.66 -6.01 -5.20
CA ARG A 147 -9.51 -6.03 -4.01
C ARG A 147 -10.86 -5.39 -4.29
N LEU A 148 -10.90 -4.27 -5.01
CA LEU A 148 -12.16 -3.63 -5.42
C LEU A 148 -13.03 -4.58 -6.25
N LYS A 149 -12.44 -5.26 -7.25
CA LYS A 149 -13.12 -6.27 -8.06
C LYS A 149 -13.69 -7.41 -7.20
N LYS A 150 -12.94 -7.92 -6.22
CA LYS A 150 -13.37 -8.99 -5.31
C LYS A 150 -14.58 -8.56 -4.47
N ILE A 151 -14.59 -7.33 -3.95
CA ILE A 151 -15.74 -6.82 -3.17
C ILE A 151 -16.95 -6.60 -4.07
N ALA A 152 -16.79 -5.98 -5.22
CA ALA A 152 -17.86 -5.80 -6.19
C ALA A 152 -18.48 -7.15 -6.62
N ALA A 153 -17.65 -8.21 -6.74
CA ALA A 153 -18.10 -9.58 -7.05
C ALA A 153 -18.70 -10.34 -5.83
N GLY A 154 -18.75 -9.73 -4.64
CA GLY A 154 -19.38 -10.35 -3.46
C GLY A 154 -18.51 -11.35 -2.69
N THR A 155 -17.18 -11.31 -2.84
CA THR A 155 -16.27 -12.16 -2.03
C THR A 155 -16.40 -11.87 -0.53
N ALA A 156 -16.71 -10.62 -0.17
CA ALA A 156 -17.11 -10.18 1.16
C ALA A 156 -18.00 -8.94 1.01
N ASP A 157 -18.65 -8.52 2.10
CA ASP A 157 -19.49 -7.34 2.10
C ASP A 157 -18.68 -6.03 2.09
N ALA A 158 -17.47 -6.07 2.66
CA ALA A 158 -16.58 -4.91 2.70
C ALA A 158 -15.10 -5.30 2.72
N THR A 159 -14.27 -4.32 2.37
CA THR A 159 -12.84 -4.30 2.66
C THR A 159 -12.43 -2.92 3.15
N ILE A 160 -11.16 -2.76 3.55
CA ILE A 160 -10.62 -1.49 4.00
C ILE A 160 -9.32 -1.16 3.25
N LEU A 161 -9.25 0.04 2.69
CA LEU A 161 -8.13 0.53 1.90
C LEU A 161 -7.62 1.87 2.46
N ALA A 162 -6.34 2.17 2.24
CA ALA A 162 -5.79 3.48 2.56
C ALA A 162 -6.29 4.53 1.56
N ARG A 163 -6.81 5.66 2.03
CA ARG A 163 -7.24 6.78 1.17
C ARG A 163 -6.09 7.27 0.30
N ALA A 164 -4.90 7.38 0.87
CA ALA A 164 -3.68 7.73 0.16
C ALA A 164 -3.42 6.87 -1.09
N GLY A 165 -3.67 5.55 -0.99
CA GLY A 165 -3.50 4.63 -2.12
C GLY A 165 -4.53 4.86 -3.21
N LEU A 166 -5.78 5.10 -2.83
CA LEU A 166 -6.86 5.42 -3.77
C LEU A 166 -6.58 6.74 -4.50
N ASN A 167 -6.22 7.80 -3.75
CA ASN A 167 -5.93 9.12 -4.31
C ASN A 167 -4.76 9.07 -5.31
N ARG A 168 -3.65 8.41 -4.94
CA ARG A 168 -2.47 8.26 -5.81
C ARG A 168 -2.78 7.50 -7.10
N LEU A 169 -3.70 6.55 -7.06
CA LEU A 169 -4.16 5.81 -8.24
C LEU A 169 -5.26 6.55 -9.02
N GLY A 170 -5.73 7.70 -8.57
CA GLY A 170 -6.85 8.42 -9.17
C GLY A 170 -8.19 7.69 -9.05
N ILE A 171 -8.34 6.79 -8.06
CA ILE A 171 -9.54 5.99 -7.88
C ILE A 171 -10.48 6.72 -6.90
N HIS A 172 -11.45 7.44 -7.43
CA HIS A 172 -12.44 8.18 -6.65
C HIS A 172 -13.80 7.47 -6.58
N SER A 173 -14.06 6.55 -7.49
CA SER A 173 -15.24 5.69 -7.54
C SER A 173 -14.90 4.33 -8.16
N TRP A 174 -15.75 3.32 -7.94
CA TRP A 174 -15.62 2.01 -8.57
C TRP A 174 -16.99 1.35 -8.66
N ALA A 175 -17.32 0.77 -9.82
CA ALA A 175 -18.62 0.12 -10.02
C ALA A 175 -18.83 -1.03 -9.03
N GLY A 176 -20.03 -1.10 -8.45
CA GLY A 176 -20.43 -2.15 -7.51
C GLY A 176 -19.93 -1.98 -6.08
N VAL A 177 -19.29 -0.84 -5.75
CA VAL A 177 -18.87 -0.51 -4.37
C VAL A 177 -19.11 0.94 -4.01
N ILE A 178 -19.23 1.20 -2.71
CA ILE A 178 -19.38 2.52 -2.09
C ILE A 178 -18.15 2.79 -1.22
N PHE A 179 -17.54 3.96 -1.35
CA PHE A 179 -16.41 4.40 -0.54
C PHE A 179 -16.89 5.24 0.65
N SER A 180 -16.60 4.77 1.86
CA SER A 180 -16.92 5.45 3.12
C SER A 180 -15.62 5.73 3.89
N PRO A 181 -15.04 6.96 3.80
CA PRO A 181 -13.86 7.31 4.58
C PRO A 181 -14.17 7.26 6.08
N LEU A 182 -13.30 6.60 6.85
CA LEU A 182 -13.41 6.58 8.31
C LEU A 182 -12.95 7.93 8.88
N ASN A 183 -13.62 8.40 9.95
CA ASN A 183 -13.16 9.56 10.68
C ASN A 183 -11.89 9.28 11.47
N LEU A 184 -11.13 10.33 11.83
CA LEU A 184 -9.85 10.16 12.54
C LEU A 184 -10.04 9.67 13.99
N ASP A 185 -11.21 9.87 14.58
CA ASP A 185 -11.60 9.34 15.89
C ASP A 185 -12.09 7.88 15.84
N GLU A 186 -12.50 7.40 14.64
CA GLU A 186 -12.92 6.01 14.44
C GLU A 186 -11.75 5.06 14.17
N SER A 187 -10.64 5.59 13.66
CA SER A 187 -9.49 4.77 13.28
C SER A 187 -8.16 5.45 13.57
N VAL A 188 -7.14 4.68 13.92
CA VAL A 188 -5.77 5.17 14.04
C VAL A 188 -5.16 5.29 12.64
N PRO A 189 -4.78 6.50 12.19
CA PRO A 189 -4.11 6.67 10.90
C PRO A 189 -2.74 5.96 10.93
N ALA A 190 -2.46 5.21 9.87
CA ALA A 190 -1.17 4.49 9.75
C ALA A 190 -0.45 4.78 8.45
N VAL A 191 -1.08 5.56 7.59
CA VAL A 191 -0.59 5.83 6.23
C VAL A 191 -0.86 7.29 5.88
N GLY A 192 -0.28 7.74 4.83
CA GLY A 192 -0.46 9.07 4.29
C GLY A 192 0.68 9.42 3.37
#